data_b093fcf4a25edf26b24e02152b599dfb
#
_entry.id   b093fcf4a25edf26b24e02152b599dfb
#
_cell.length_a   1.000
_cell.length_b   1.000
_cell.length_c   1.000
_cell.angle_alpha   90.00
_cell.angle_beta   90.00
_cell.angle_gamma   90.00
#
_symmetry.space_group_name_H-M   'P 1'
#
loop_
_entity.id
_entity.type
_entity.pdbx_description
1 polymer ?
#
loop_
_entity_poly.entity_id
_entity_poly.type
_entity_poly.pdbx_seq_one_letter_code
_entity_poly.pdbx_strand_id
1 'polypeptide(L)'
;MSASVLTRHEMPSNLVPSPVTYEVLEPEDLPAGAPVLIWLHGGNGPGNFAAVTAPAFEACWAAETLPPLRVVMPHSTRSFWLDGIGEDSGWESMLTGELIAHVGEVFDAGDVVAVGGISMGGMGALRMAFRHPERVAAVVAIEPAIEPTAEWDSVRRRDTAYRHDALSELFGDPVDAARFRHNHPIAVMEEHAVDIAAHGLAIYLECGDEDMFDLYHGAEALHRRLFDIGLRHEYRSVRGADHVGHTLMARTVDALGFLGRVLKEAEPDPELDAVVAMVQASHDAVGFRRTTTVAGPAGPIEVHEYGDGEPVVMIPSLGRGAADFDDLALRLARAGYHAIHPEPRGIGGSTGDLTDLTMADLAADAAAVIQAVVGGPVTIVGHAFGNRVARMTATDYPHLVDTVVLLCCGGLVPPAPEHAAALRQVFDAEASEEDHLAAVASAFFAPGNDAAVWVDGWHATAAAGQAAATTKQAVEHWWGAGGKDLLVVQPLQDVMAVPENAHRICEEFGDRATMVTVDNAGHALLPEQPDAVEVAVRSWLQRPSIGPRR
;
A
#
# COMPACT_ATOMS: atom_id res chain seq x y z
N MET A 1 -42.92 5.10 4.62
CA MET A 1 -41.89 5.77 5.44
C MET A 1 -42.09 5.22 6.83
N SER A 2 -41.11 4.59 7.43
CA SER A 2 -41.15 4.22 8.83
C SER A 2 -41.22 5.51 9.63
N ALA A 3 -42.26 5.70 10.43
CA ALA A 3 -42.35 6.87 11.29
C ALA A 3 -41.24 6.78 12.34
N SER A 4 -40.57 7.91 12.58
CA SER A 4 -39.52 8.03 13.59
C SER A 4 -39.94 9.00 14.69
N VAL A 5 -39.38 8.87 15.87
CA VAL A 5 -39.60 9.74 17.01
C VAL A 5 -38.27 10.42 17.37
N LEU A 6 -38.31 11.76 17.39
CA LEU A 6 -37.20 12.56 17.89
C LEU A 6 -37.58 13.16 19.24
N THR A 7 -36.83 12.81 20.28
CA THR A 7 -37.08 13.29 21.65
C THR A 7 -35.86 13.98 22.23
N ARG A 8 -36.09 14.90 23.19
CA ARG A 8 -35.01 15.66 23.83
C ARG A 8 -34.97 15.34 25.31
N HIS A 9 -33.78 15.10 25.82
CA HIS A 9 -33.50 14.65 27.18
C HIS A 9 -32.39 15.44 27.83
N GLU A 10 -32.26 15.31 29.14
CA GLU A 10 -31.18 15.90 29.93
C GLU A 10 -30.62 14.86 30.90
N MET A 11 -29.33 14.91 31.15
CA MET A 11 -28.68 14.09 32.18
C MET A 11 -27.75 14.94 33.05
N PRO A 12 -27.58 14.61 34.32
CA PRO A 12 -26.52 15.22 35.14
C PRO A 12 -25.13 14.77 34.66
N SER A 13 -24.13 15.62 34.79
CA SER A 13 -22.74 15.30 34.58
C SER A 13 -21.86 15.91 35.65
N ASN A 14 -20.77 15.23 36.00
CA ASN A 14 -19.71 15.72 36.86
C ASN A 14 -18.43 16.04 36.06
N LEU A 15 -18.45 15.85 34.76
CA LEU A 15 -17.27 15.96 33.87
C LEU A 15 -17.36 17.16 32.91
N VAL A 16 -18.58 17.61 32.63
CA VAL A 16 -18.87 18.74 31.71
C VAL A 16 -19.99 19.60 32.27
N PRO A 17 -20.25 20.81 31.72
CA PRO A 17 -21.35 21.65 32.19
C PRO A 17 -22.68 20.89 32.26
N SER A 18 -23.32 20.91 33.44
CA SER A 18 -24.52 20.14 33.73
C SER A 18 -25.76 21.05 33.81
N PRO A 19 -26.97 20.62 33.35
CA PRO A 19 -27.21 19.31 32.73
C PRO A 19 -26.71 19.24 31.28
N VAL A 20 -26.30 18.01 30.84
CA VAL A 20 -26.04 17.72 29.45
C VAL A 20 -27.33 17.43 28.73
N THR A 21 -27.65 18.20 27.73
CA THR A 21 -28.76 17.92 26.82
C THR A 21 -28.33 16.91 25.77
N TYR A 22 -29.22 16.00 25.39
CA TYR A 22 -29.08 15.12 24.26
C TYR A 22 -30.41 14.85 23.56
N GLU A 23 -30.35 14.51 22.28
CA GLU A 23 -31.53 14.11 21.51
C GLU A 23 -31.43 12.65 21.13
N VAL A 24 -32.60 11.98 21.09
CA VAL A 24 -32.73 10.57 20.72
C VAL A 24 -33.67 10.46 19.54
N LEU A 25 -33.18 9.87 18.45
CA LEU A 25 -33.95 9.53 17.27
C LEU A 25 -34.07 8.00 17.18
N GLU A 26 -35.29 7.52 17.04
CA GLU A 26 -35.57 6.07 16.95
C GLU A 26 -36.78 5.77 16.07
N PRO A 27 -36.88 4.59 15.42
CA PRO A 27 -38.12 4.12 14.80
C PRO A 27 -39.22 3.96 15.84
N GLU A 28 -40.50 4.20 15.48
CA GLU A 28 -41.65 4.07 16.43
C GLU A 28 -41.73 2.70 17.08
N ASP A 29 -41.39 1.64 16.38
CA ASP A 29 -41.47 0.24 16.84
C ASP A 29 -40.10 -0.33 17.24
N LEU A 30 -39.21 0.48 17.84
CA LEU A 30 -37.89 0.01 18.24
C LEU A 30 -38.00 -1.03 19.37
N PRO A 31 -37.41 -2.24 19.22
CA PRO A 31 -37.48 -3.26 20.25
C PRO A 31 -36.67 -2.87 21.50
N ALA A 32 -37.09 -3.41 22.67
CA ALA A 32 -36.28 -3.30 23.88
C ALA A 32 -34.92 -3.98 23.69
N GLY A 33 -33.87 -3.40 24.27
CA GLY A 33 -32.50 -3.88 24.08
C GLY A 33 -31.91 -3.54 22.73
N ALA A 34 -32.55 -2.66 21.94
CA ALA A 34 -32.00 -2.25 20.62
C ALA A 34 -30.62 -1.62 20.76
N PRO A 35 -29.71 -1.85 19.77
CA PRO A 35 -28.38 -1.29 19.77
C PRO A 35 -28.39 0.23 19.70
N VAL A 36 -27.30 0.85 20.15
CA VAL A 36 -27.13 2.30 20.21
C VAL A 36 -26.04 2.76 19.24
N LEU A 37 -26.34 3.81 18.48
CA LEU A 37 -25.38 4.61 17.73
C LEU A 37 -25.23 5.97 18.42
N ILE A 38 -24.01 6.36 18.79
CA ILE A 38 -23.71 7.72 19.21
C ILE A 38 -23.37 8.53 17.96
N TRP A 39 -24.10 9.65 17.71
CA TRP A 39 -23.93 10.48 16.54
C TRP A 39 -23.58 11.92 16.91
N LEU A 40 -22.33 12.34 16.59
CA LEU A 40 -21.71 13.55 17.10
C LEU A 40 -21.80 14.72 16.11
N HIS A 41 -22.24 15.88 16.58
CA HIS A 41 -22.35 17.10 15.78
C HIS A 41 -20.99 17.79 15.53
N GLY A 42 -20.96 18.70 14.52
CA GLY A 42 -19.83 19.51 14.16
C GLY A 42 -19.59 20.73 15.06
N GLY A 43 -18.57 21.52 14.74
CA GLY A 43 -18.09 22.65 15.56
C GLY A 43 -19.06 23.84 15.72
N ASN A 44 -20.14 23.90 14.97
CA ASN A 44 -21.19 24.93 15.11
C ASN A 44 -22.17 24.66 16.26
N GLY A 45 -21.93 23.62 17.06
CA GLY A 45 -22.79 23.18 18.12
C GLY A 45 -23.98 22.34 17.64
N PRO A 46 -24.89 21.94 18.56
CA PRO A 46 -25.99 21.05 18.24
C PRO A 46 -27.03 21.71 17.31
N GLY A 47 -27.35 23.00 17.50
CA GLY A 47 -28.34 23.71 16.70
C GLY A 47 -29.58 22.87 16.40
N ASN A 48 -29.83 22.59 15.12
CA ASN A 48 -30.87 21.68 14.62
C ASN A 48 -30.29 20.39 14.03
N PHE A 49 -29.13 19.97 14.50
CA PHE A 49 -28.36 18.86 13.95
C PHE A 49 -29.16 17.56 13.86
N ALA A 50 -29.88 17.19 14.92
CA ALA A 50 -30.72 16.00 14.93
C ALA A 50 -31.82 16.07 13.85
N ALA A 51 -32.53 17.21 13.77
CA ALA A 51 -33.60 17.40 12.77
C ALA A 51 -33.06 17.42 11.32
N VAL A 52 -31.83 17.90 11.10
CA VAL A 52 -31.19 17.92 9.78
C VAL A 52 -30.72 16.52 9.36
N THR A 53 -30.22 15.71 10.28
CA THR A 53 -29.70 14.36 9.97
C THR A 53 -30.77 13.27 10.00
N ALA A 54 -31.89 13.47 10.72
CA ALA A 54 -33.00 12.51 10.84
C ALA A 54 -33.48 11.94 9.48
N PRO A 55 -33.68 12.75 8.41
CA PRO A 55 -34.12 12.21 7.12
C PRO A 55 -33.18 11.17 6.50
N ALA A 56 -31.87 11.22 6.79
CA ALA A 56 -30.93 10.20 6.31
C ALA A 56 -31.16 8.86 7.02
N PHE A 57 -31.34 8.88 8.33
CA PHE A 57 -31.67 7.69 9.11
C PHE A 57 -33.03 7.10 8.70
N GLU A 58 -34.05 7.92 8.57
CA GLU A 58 -35.37 7.51 8.12
C GLU A 58 -35.35 6.87 6.74
N ALA A 59 -34.58 7.44 5.81
CA ALA A 59 -34.40 6.87 4.48
C ALA A 59 -33.72 5.49 4.54
N CYS A 60 -32.69 5.34 5.36
CA CYS A 60 -31.98 4.08 5.53
C CYS A 60 -32.84 2.99 6.21
N TRP A 61 -33.64 3.36 7.22
CA TRP A 61 -34.61 2.43 7.83
C TRP A 61 -35.72 2.04 6.85
N ALA A 62 -36.26 3.01 6.10
CA ALA A 62 -37.29 2.72 5.11
C ALA A 62 -36.80 1.84 3.94
N ALA A 63 -35.53 1.97 3.59
CA ALA A 63 -34.86 1.15 2.57
C ALA A 63 -34.29 -0.17 3.13
N GLU A 64 -34.41 -0.40 4.43
CA GLU A 64 -33.86 -1.55 5.13
C GLU A 64 -32.31 -1.68 4.96
N THR A 65 -31.62 -0.58 4.65
CA THR A 65 -30.16 -0.55 4.52
C THR A 65 -29.45 -0.38 5.86
N LEU A 66 -30.15 0.10 6.90
CA LEU A 66 -29.69 0.20 8.28
C LEU A 66 -30.67 -0.58 9.19
N PRO A 67 -30.20 -1.47 10.09
CA PRO A 67 -31.09 -2.11 11.05
C PRO A 67 -31.70 -1.10 12.02
N PRO A 68 -32.85 -1.37 12.63
CA PRO A 68 -33.43 -0.54 13.67
C PRO A 68 -32.44 -0.37 14.84
N LEU A 69 -32.13 0.86 15.20
CA LEU A 69 -31.24 1.20 16.31
C LEU A 69 -31.62 2.57 16.90
N ARG A 70 -31.19 2.82 18.14
CA ARG A 70 -31.35 4.11 18.80
C ARG A 70 -30.18 5.02 18.48
N VAL A 71 -30.45 6.22 17.94
CA VAL A 71 -29.46 7.23 17.66
C VAL A 71 -29.43 8.26 18.77
N VAL A 72 -28.33 8.33 19.51
CA VAL A 72 -28.13 9.28 20.61
C VAL A 72 -27.22 10.41 20.15
N MET A 73 -27.70 11.64 20.22
CA MET A 73 -27.02 12.84 19.74
C MET A 73 -26.78 13.80 20.92
N PRO A 74 -25.67 13.67 21.64
CA PRO A 74 -25.35 14.58 22.75
C PRO A 74 -25.00 15.98 22.23
N HIS A 75 -25.28 16.98 23.09
CA HIS A 75 -24.96 18.38 22.81
C HIS A 75 -23.66 18.76 23.52
N SER A 76 -22.77 19.45 22.79
CA SER A 76 -21.56 20.06 23.36
C SER A 76 -21.34 21.46 22.80
N THR A 77 -20.41 22.17 23.35
CA THR A 77 -19.79 23.36 22.77
C THR A 77 -18.79 22.96 21.70
N ARG A 78 -17.89 23.85 21.29
CA ARG A 78 -16.77 23.50 20.38
C ARG A 78 -15.67 22.73 21.12
N SER A 79 -16.02 21.57 21.65
CA SER A 79 -15.19 20.73 22.51
C SER A 79 -14.26 19.78 21.77
N PHE A 80 -14.47 19.60 20.46
CA PHE A 80 -13.85 18.54 19.66
C PHE A 80 -14.03 17.14 20.27
N TRP A 81 -15.00 17.02 21.20
CA TRP A 81 -15.32 15.78 21.89
C TRP A 81 -14.11 15.14 22.62
N LEU A 82 -13.21 16.00 23.13
CA LEU A 82 -12.03 15.57 23.86
C LEU A 82 -12.00 16.18 25.28
N ASP A 83 -11.24 15.58 26.16
CA ASP A 83 -11.04 16.11 27.49
C ASP A 83 -10.13 17.34 27.42
N GLY A 84 -10.73 18.52 27.65
CA GLY A 84 -10.07 19.82 27.56
C GLY A 84 -9.12 20.12 28.73
N ILE A 85 -8.63 21.39 28.80
CA ILE A 85 -7.67 21.83 29.83
C ILE A 85 -8.40 22.29 31.10
N GLY A 86 -9.63 22.79 30.98
CA GLY A 86 -10.38 23.42 32.06
C GLY A 86 -11.11 22.41 32.94
N GLU A 87 -11.62 22.89 34.07
CA GLU A 87 -12.65 22.19 34.84
C GLU A 87 -13.92 22.06 33.95
N ASP A 88 -14.73 21.04 34.14
CA ASP A 88 -15.93 20.75 33.36
C ASP A 88 -15.68 20.60 31.84
N SER A 89 -14.55 20.06 31.45
CA SER A 89 -14.16 19.89 30.02
C SER A 89 -13.90 18.44 29.62
N GLY A 90 -14.35 17.46 30.42
CA GLY A 90 -14.15 16.03 30.20
C GLY A 90 -15.15 15.41 29.22
N TRP A 91 -15.19 15.91 27.98
CA TRP A 91 -16.21 15.50 26.99
C TRP A 91 -16.06 14.07 26.49
N GLU A 92 -14.84 13.57 26.26
CA GLU A 92 -14.62 12.17 25.87
C GLU A 92 -14.96 11.23 27.02
N SER A 93 -14.52 11.57 28.25
CA SER A 93 -14.84 10.81 29.46
C SER A 93 -16.35 10.79 29.75
N MET A 94 -17.06 11.89 29.48
CA MET A 94 -18.51 11.96 29.59
C MET A 94 -19.19 11.01 28.58
N LEU A 95 -18.76 11.03 27.29
CA LEU A 95 -19.33 10.17 26.26
C LEU A 95 -19.12 8.68 26.59
N THR A 96 -17.90 8.30 26.94
CA THR A 96 -17.51 6.89 27.14
C THR A 96 -17.96 6.32 28.49
N GLY A 97 -18.25 7.16 29.46
CA GLY A 97 -18.65 6.79 30.80
C GLY A 97 -20.12 7.16 31.09
N GLU A 98 -20.36 8.44 31.45
CA GLU A 98 -21.66 8.88 31.99
C GLU A 98 -22.81 8.73 30.99
N LEU A 99 -22.63 9.12 29.71
CA LEU A 99 -23.70 9.06 28.70
C LEU A 99 -24.13 7.61 28.41
N ILE A 100 -23.16 6.73 28.19
CA ILE A 100 -23.43 5.31 27.87
C ILE A 100 -24.19 4.66 29.03
N ALA A 101 -23.75 4.86 30.29
CA ALA A 101 -24.41 4.32 31.47
C ALA A 101 -25.84 4.86 31.62
N HIS A 102 -25.98 6.19 31.45
CA HIS A 102 -27.31 6.84 31.57
C HIS A 102 -28.29 6.37 30.50
N VAL A 103 -27.85 6.28 29.23
CA VAL A 103 -28.71 5.78 28.14
C VAL A 103 -29.11 4.33 28.35
N GLY A 104 -28.20 3.48 28.82
CA GLY A 104 -28.49 2.09 29.20
C GLY A 104 -29.59 2.00 30.27
N GLU A 105 -29.51 2.84 31.32
CA GLU A 105 -30.49 2.83 32.42
C GLU A 105 -31.87 3.40 32.02
N VAL A 106 -31.87 4.52 31.26
CA VAL A 106 -33.15 5.24 30.96
C VAL A 106 -33.96 4.55 29.88
N PHE A 107 -33.30 3.94 28.90
CA PHE A 107 -33.97 3.41 27.71
C PHE A 107 -34.00 1.88 27.63
N ASP A 108 -33.52 1.17 28.66
CA ASP A 108 -33.27 -0.27 28.54
C ASP A 108 -32.55 -0.61 27.22
N ALA A 109 -31.52 0.18 26.93
CA ALA A 109 -30.81 0.13 25.66
C ALA A 109 -29.84 -1.06 25.64
N GLY A 110 -29.61 -1.61 24.45
CA GLY A 110 -28.53 -2.54 24.21
C GLY A 110 -27.14 -1.87 24.21
N ASP A 111 -26.14 -2.61 23.80
CA ASP A 111 -24.76 -2.11 23.73
C ASP A 111 -24.63 -0.96 22.73
N VAL A 112 -23.64 -0.08 22.94
CA VAL A 112 -23.21 0.87 21.93
C VAL A 112 -22.44 0.11 20.86
N VAL A 113 -23.05 -0.01 19.68
CA VAL A 113 -22.47 -0.80 18.58
C VAL A 113 -21.67 0.02 17.59
N ALA A 114 -21.91 1.36 17.58
CA ALA A 114 -21.18 2.25 16.69
C ALA A 114 -21.12 3.67 17.23
N VAL A 115 -20.14 4.41 16.76
CA VAL A 115 -20.03 5.86 16.93
C VAL A 115 -19.78 6.51 15.58
N GLY A 116 -20.38 7.68 15.37
CA GLY A 116 -20.15 8.43 14.13
C GLY A 116 -20.34 9.92 14.33
N GLY A 117 -20.04 10.69 13.32
CA GLY A 117 -20.22 12.13 13.36
C GLY A 117 -19.62 12.88 12.18
N ILE A 118 -19.84 14.18 12.18
CA ILE A 118 -19.49 15.09 11.10
C ILE A 118 -18.50 16.12 11.62
N SER A 119 -17.43 16.42 10.87
CA SER A 119 -16.47 17.47 11.19
C SER A 119 -15.78 17.26 12.55
N MET A 120 -15.96 18.15 13.50
CA MET A 120 -15.58 17.99 14.91
C MET A 120 -16.10 16.66 15.48
N GLY A 121 -17.35 16.28 15.16
CA GLY A 121 -17.94 15.01 15.58
C GLY A 121 -17.26 13.80 14.96
N GLY A 122 -16.85 13.88 13.70
CA GLY A 122 -16.07 12.84 13.02
C GLY A 122 -14.70 12.61 13.68
N MET A 123 -14.03 13.69 14.10
CA MET A 123 -12.78 13.58 14.85
C MET A 123 -13.01 12.91 16.22
N GLY A 124 -14.04 13.32 16.95
CA GLY A 124 -14.38 12.73 18.25
C GLY A 124 -14.74 11.25 18.16
N ALA A 125 -15.53 10.90 17.12
CA ALA A 125 -15.91 9.51 16.86
C ALA A 125 -14.69 8.61 16.59
N LEU A 126 -13.76 9.05 15.74
CA LEU A 126 -12.53 8.31 15.46
C LEU A 126 -11.69 8.09 16.73
N ARG A 127 -11.50 9.13 17.53
CA ARG A 127 -10.73 9.02 18.79
C ARG A 127 -11.38 8.04 19.76
N MET A 128 -12.69 8.17 19.98
CA MET A 128 -13.44 7.26 20.84
C MET A 128 -13.30 5.80 20.38
N ALA A 129 -13.51 5.55 19.09
CA ALA A 129 -13.45 4.19 18.55
C ALA A 129 -12.01 3.62 18.56
N PHE A 130 -10.99 4.42 18.28
CA PHE A 130 -9.61 3.98 18.30
C PHE A 130 -9.08 3.69 19.72
N ARG A 131 -9.54 4.43 20.74
CA ARG A 131 -9.17 4.17 22.14
C ARG A 131 -9.94 3.04 22.78
N HIS A 132 -11.16 2.77 22.30
CA HIS A 132 -12.07 1.79 22.88
C HIS A 132 -12.63 0.84 21.80
N PRO A 133 -11.75 0.18 21.00
CA PRO A 133 -12.21 -0.71 19.93
C PRO A 133 -12.99 -1.93 20.45
N GLU A 134 -12.85 -2.26 21.74
CA GLU A 134 -13.61 -3.33 22.40
C GLU A 134 -15.09 -2.97 22.64
N ARG A 135 -15.46 -1.69 22.50
CA ARG A 135 -16.81 -1.19 22.81
C ARG A 135 -17.70 -0.99 21.60
N VAL A 136 -17.11 -0.81 20.41
CA VAL A 136 -17.86 -0.50 19.20
C VAL A 136 -17.41 -1.36 18.03
N ALA A 137 -18.36 -1.83 17.23
CA ALA A 137 -18.06 -2.60 16.02
C ALA A 137 -17.67 -1.70 14.83
N ALA A 138 -18.14 -0.44 14.82
CA ALA A 138 -17.88 0.47 13.71
C ALA A 138 -17.71 1.93 14.13
N VAL A 139 -16.93 2.66 13.32
CA VAL A 139 -16.84 4.12 13.36
C VAL A 139 -17.13 4.72 11.98
N VAL A 140 -17.91 5.81 11.98
CA VAL A 140 -18.25 6.58 10.78
C VAL A 140 -17.80 8.03 10.95
N ALA A 141 -16.85 8.46 10.15
CA ALA A 141 -16.31 9.81 10.19
C ALA A 141 -16.52 10.54 8.85
N ILE A 142 -17.44 11.50 8.84
CA ILE A 142 -17.71 12.36 7.69
C ILE A 142 -16.96 13.67 7.91
N GLU A 143 -16.07 14.01 6.98
CA GLU A 143 -15.27 15.23 7.00
C GLU A 143 -14.61 15.52 8.36
N PRO A 144 -13.91 14.54 8.95
CA PRO A 144 -13.37 14.70 10.30
C PRO A 144 -12.35 15.84 10.37
N ALA A 145 -12.44 16.64 11.43
CA ALA A 145 -11.57 17.80 11.64
C ALA A 145 -10.16 17.37 12.10
N ILE A 146 -9.41 16.73 11.21
CA ILE A 146 -8.07 16.17 11.45
C ILE A 146 -7.02 17.04 10.77
N GLU A 147 -5.93 17.32 11.47
CA GLU A 147 -4.73 17.90 10.84
C GLU A 147 -3.95 16.77 10.11
N PRO A 148 -3.20 17.08 9.05
CA PRO A 148 -2.50 16.05 8.27
C PRO A 148 -1.33 15.38 8.98
N THR A 149 -0.94 15.87 10.16
CA THR A 149 0.15 15.33 10.99
C THR A 149 -0.13 15.51 12.47
N ALA A 150 0.29 14.55 13.28
CA ALA A 150 0.25 14.63 14.74
C ALA A 150 1.39 15.47 15.34
N GLU A 151 2.34 15.93 14.53
CA GLU A 151 3.45 16.78 14.98
C GLU A 151 3.09 18.26 14.78
N TRP A 152 2.74 18.96 15.86
CA TRP A 152 2.26 20.34 15.81
C TRP A 152 3.15 21.28 15.00
N ASP A 153 4.46 21.20 15.19
CA ASP A 153 5.45 22.06 14.50
C ASP A 153 5.49 21.81 12.98
N SER A 154 4.94 20.70 12.51
CA SER A 154 4.85 20.32 11.10
C SER A 154 3.49 20.63 10.48
N VAL A 155 2.47 21.02 11.28
CA VAL A 155 1.16 21.42 10.78
C VAL A 155 1.28 22.74 10.03
N ARG A 156 0.88 22.75 8.77
CA ARG A 156 0.92 23.98 7.96
C ARG A 156 -0.15 24.96 8.43
N ARG A 157 0.23 26.24 8.53
CA ARG A 157 -0.68 27.29 8.98
C ARG A 157 -1.98 27.36 8.18
N ARG A 158 -1.93 27.06 6.89
CA ARG A 158 -3.15 27.02 6.04
C ARG A 158 -4.14 25.97 6.49
N ASP A 159 -3.67 24.82 6.99
CA ASP A 159 -4.52 23.71 7.43
C ASP A 159 -5.27 24.04 8.74
N THR A 160 -4.76 25.00 9.51
CA THR A 160 -5.32 25.42 10.81
C THR A 160 -5.98 26.79 10.81
N ALA A 161 -5.94 27.54 9.69
CA ALA A 161 -6.31 28.96 9.65
C ALA A 161 -7.72 29.26 10.20
N TYR A 162 -8.68 28.38 9.95
CA TYR A 162 -10.07 28.54 10.40
C TYR A 162 -10.33 27.94 11.79
N ARG A 163 -9.37 27.20 12.36
CA ARG A 163 -9.51 26.43 13.61
C ARG A 163 -8.57 26.89 14.71
N HIS A 164 -7.67 27.82 14.42
CA HIS A 164 -6.60 28.22 15.32
C HIS A 164 -7.09 28.58 16.73
N ASP A 165 -8.11 29.41 16.85
CA ASP A 165 -8.64 29.82 18.15
C ASP A 165 -9.20 28.62 18.93
N ALA A 166 -9.94 27.73 18.26
CA ALA A 166 -10.45 26.52 18.89
C ALA A 166 -9.34 25.56 19.33
N LEU A 167 -8.30 25.40 18.53
CA LEU A 167 -7.14 24.59 18.90
C LEU A 167 -6.36 25.18 20.08
N SER A 168 -6.24 26.50 20.13
CA SER A 168 -5.62 27.20 21.28
C SER A 168 -6.42 27.01 22.58
N GLU A 169 -7.75 27.04 22.51
CA GLU A 169 -8.62 26.76 23.66
C GLU A 169 -8.46 25.32 24.18
N LEU A 170 -8.22 24.35 23.29
CA LEU A 170 -8.13 22.93 23.62
C LEU A 170 -6.72 22.50 24.07
N PHE A 171 -5.70 23.08 23.44
CA PHE A 171 -4.32 22.64 23.57
C PHE A 171 -3.39 23.69 24.17
N GLY A 172 -3.88 24.89 24.50
CA GLY A 172 -3.11 25.99 25.09
C GLY A 172 -2.58 26.99 24.07
N ASP A 173 -2.14 28.15 24.55
CA ASP A 173 -1.47 29.19 23.77
C ASP A 173 -0.17 29.61 24.48
N PRO A 174 1.01 29.20 23.96
CA PRO A 174 1.21 28.38 22.76
C PRO A 174 0.66 26.95 22.92
N VAL A 175 0.32 26.32 21.78
CA VAL A 175 -0.21 24.95 21.76
C VAL A 175 0.80 23.97 22.40
N ASP A 176 0.34 23.18 23.35
CA ASP A 176 1.08 22.05 23.91
C ASP A 176 1.16 20.91 22.87
N ALA A 177 2.31 20.76 22.24
CA ALA A 177 2.54 19.78 21.18
C ALA A 177 2.34 18.32 21.66
N ALA A 178 2.71 18.01 22.90
CA ALA A 178 2.53 16.66 23.44
C ALA A 178 1.04 16.34 23.65
N ARG A 179 0.27 17.30 24.15
CA ARG A 179 -1.17 17.19 24.31
C ARG A 179 -1.87 17.11 22.97
N PHE A 180 -1.46 17.90 21.97
CA PHE A 180 -1.96 17.85 20.61
C PHE A 180 -1.76 16.44 20.02
N ARG A 181 -0.52 15.91 20.08
CA ARG A 181 -0.20 14.57 19.60
C ARG A 181 -1.03 13.49 20.28
N HIS A 182 -1.10 13.52 21.62
CA HIS A 182 -1.86 12.53 22.41
C HIS A 182 -3.35 12.49 22.02
N ASN A 183 -3.91 13.60 21.55
CA ASN A 183 -5.30 13.70 21.14
C ASN A 183 -5.51 13.64 19.61
N HIS A 184 -4.45 13.50 18.84
CA HIS A 184 -4.54 13.47 17.39
C HIS A 184 -5.00 12.09 16.89
N PRO A 185 -6.05 11.98 16.05
CA PRO A 185 -6.59 10.69 15.62
C PRO A 185 -5.56 9.75 15.01
N ILE A 186 -4.59 10.25 14.23
CA ILE A 186 -3.51 9.42 13.65
C ILE A 186 -2.66 8.83 14.77
N ALA A 187 -2.22 9.62 15.73
CA ALA A 187 -1.37 9.14 16.83
C ALA A 187 -2.13 8.15 17.75
N VAL A 188 -3.41 8.43 18.03
CA VAL A 188 -4.27 7.51 18.81
C VAL A 188 -4.43 6.18 18.06
N MET A 189 -4.68 6.22 16.76
CA MET A 189 -4.80 5.04 15.92
C MET A 189 -3.50 4.21 15.91
N GLU A 190 -2.34 4.86 15.76
CA GLU A 190 -1.03 4.19 15.80
C GLU A 190 -0.76 3.52 17.15
N GLU A 191 -1.10 4.18 18.26
CA GLU A 191 -0.94 3.66 19.62
C GLU A 191 -1.81 2.42 19.87
N HIS A 192 -3.03 2.39 19.31
CA HIS A 192 -4.01 1.32 19.53
C HIS A 192 -4.15 0.35 18.34
N ALA A 193 -3.27 0.40 17.34
CA ALA A 193 -3.40 -0.37 16.09
C ALA A 193 -3.60 -1.87 16.30
N VAL A 194 -2.92 -2.46 17.28
CA VAL A 194 -3.02 -3.89 17.61
C VAL A 194 -4.41 -4.23 18.15
N ASP A 195 -4.94 -3.41 19.03
CA ASP A 195 -6.26 -3.62 19.63
C ASP A 195 -7.38 -3.38 18.59
N ILE A 196 -7.24 -2.35 17.74
CA ILE A 196 -8.14 -2.07 16.63
C ILE A 196 -8.22 -3.28 15.69
N ALA A 197 -7.07 -3.85 15.31
CA ALA A 197 -7.02 -5.04 14.47
C ALA A 197 -7.63 -6.28 15.16
N ALA A 198 -7.34 -6.48 16.45
CA ALA A 198 -7.79 -7.64 17.22
C ALA A 198 -9.33 -7.65 17.41
N HIS A 199 -9.95 -6.47 17.56
CA HIS A 199 -11.40 -6.34 17.71
C HIS A 199 -12.13 -6.20 16.38
N GLY A 200 -11.41 -6.07 15.26
CA GLY A 200 -12.01 -6.00 13.93
C GLY A 200 -12.86 -4.74 13.71
N LEU A 201 -12.47 -3.60 14.34
CA LEU A 201 -13.18 -2.33 14.19
C LEU A 201 -13.36 -1.95 12.73
N ALA A 202 -14.61 -1.82 12.28
CA ALA A 202 -14.93 -1.35 10.93
C ALA A 202 -14.84 0.18 10.87
N ILE A 203 -14.07 0.71 9.92
CA ILE A 203 -13.77 2.13 9.83
C ILE A 203 -14.28 2.69 8.50
N TYR A 204 -15.12 3.73 8.56
CA TYR A 204 -15.53 4.53 7.42
C TYR A 204 -14.99 5.94 7.56
N LEU A 205 -14.28 6.41 6.54
CA LEU A 205 -13.68 7.74 6.46
C LEU A 205 -14.08 8.40 5.14
N GLU A 206 -14.58 9.62 5.18
CA GLU A 206 -15.01 10.34 3.99
C GLU A 206 -14.70 11.82 4.10
N CYS A 207 -14.28 12.45 2.99
CA CYS A 207 -14.14 13.91 2.90
C CYS A 207 -14.41 14.39 1.48
N GLY A 208 -15.00 15.58 1.35
CA GLY A 208 -15.14 16.29 0.09
C GLY A 208 -13.81 16.87 -0.40
N ASP A 209 -13.55 16.83 -1.71
CA ASP A 209 -12.33 17.39 -2.31
C ASP A 209 -12.34 18.91 -2.46
N GLU A 210 -13.51 19.55 -2.23
CA GLU A 210 -13.69 21.01 -2.18
C GLU A 210 -14.02 21.50 -0.75
N ASP A 211 -13.65 20.73 0.29
CA ASP A 211 -13.86 21.11 1.69
C ASP A 211 -13.20 22.47 2.01
N MET A 212 -14.02 23.45 2.40
CA MET A 212 -13.57 24.83 2.64
C MET A 212 -12.60 24.98 3.82
N PHE A 213 -12.45 23.96 4.65
CA PHE A 213 -11.50 23.94 5.77
C PHE A 213 -10.25 23.11 5.45
N ASP A 214 -10.08 22.65 4.21
CA ASP A 214 -8.97 21.79 3.76
C ASP A 214 -8.85 20.47 4.57
N LEU A 215 -9.95 19.94 5.14
CA LEU A 215 -9.93 18.75 5.99
C LEU A 215 -9.58 17.47 5.22
N TYR A 216 -9.72 17.48 3.90
CA TYR A 216 -9.30 16.37 3.05
C TYR A 216 -7.82 16.02 3.22
N HIS A 217 -6.94 16.99 3.52
CA HIS A 217 -5.53 16.70 3.80
C HIS A 217 -5.34 15.78 5.02
N GLY A 218 -6.13 16.02 6.09
CA GLY A 218 -6.08 15.18 7.29
C GLY A 218 -6.73 13.81 7.06
N ALA A 219 -7.85 13.78 6.34
CA ALA A 219 -8.53 12.54 5.97
C ALA A 219 -7.63 11.64 5.09
N GLU A 220 -6.96 12.21 4.08
CA GLU A 220 -6.00 11.48 3.24
C GLU A 220 -4.80 10.98 4.04
N ALA A 221 -4.26 11.81 4.96
CA ALA A 221 -3.15 11.39 5.81
C ALA A 221 -3.55 10.21 6.70
N LEU A 222 -4.73 10.23 7.31
CA LEU A 222 -5.24 9.11 8.10
C LEU A 222 -5.47 7.86 7.24
N HIS A 223 -6.12 8.02 6.05
CA HIS A 223 -6.29 6.93 5.10
C HIS A 223 -4.96 6.25 4.77
N ARG A 224 -3.94 7.03 4.39
CA ARG A 224 -2.63 6.49 4.06
C ARG A 224 -2.02 5.73 5.23
N ARG A 225 -2.10 6.27 6.45
CA ARG A 225 -1.55 5.60 7.64
C ARG A 225 -2.28 4.31 7.99
N LEU A 226 -3.63 4.30 7.90
CA LEU A 226 -4.42 3.07 8.07
C LEU A 226 -4.00 2.00 7.05
N PHE A 227 -3.79 2.39 5.80
CA PHE A 227 -3.33 1.50 4.74
C PHE A 227 -1.93 0.96 5.03
N ASP A 228 -0.96 1.84 5.36
CA ASP A 228 0.44 1.48 5.59
C ASP A 228 0.62 0.46 6.74
N ILE A 229 -0.25 0.51 7.75
CA ILE A 229 -0.21 -0.42 8.89
C ILE A 229 -1.19 -1.61 8.76
N GLY A 230 -1.87 -1.73 7.61
CA GLY A 230 -2.73 -2.86 7.29
C GLY A 230 -4.10 -2.86 7.98
N LEU A 231 -4.57 -1.74 8.54
CA LEU A 231 -5.92 -1.63 9.10
C LEU A 231 -6.95 -1.46 7.98
N ARG A 232 -7.90 -2.39 7.91
CA ARG A 232 -8.98 -2.36 6.90
C ARG A 232 -9.91 -1.19 7.17
N HIS A 233 -10.24 -0.43 6.11
CA HIS A 233 -11.14 0.71 6.19
C HIS A 233 -11.74 1.03 4.82
N GLU A 234 -12.87 1.70 4.81
CA GLU A 234 -13.44 2.30 3.60
C GLU A 234 -13.12 3.79 3.62
N TYR A 235 -12.44 4.29 2.57
CA TYR A 235 -12.15 5.71 2.38
C TYR A 235 -12.80 6.24 1.12
N ARG A 236 -13.46 7.40 1.21
CA ARG A 236 -14.06 8.09 0.08
C ARG A 236 -13.61 9.54 -0.01
N SER A 237 -12.98 9.92 -1.11
CA SER A 237 -12.84 11.31 -1.52
C SER A 237 -14.01 11.65 -2.45
N VAL A 238 -14.87 12.56 -2.04
CA VAL A 238 -16.11 12.88 -2.77
C VAL A 238 -15.91 14.09 -3.65
N ARG A 239 -15.91 13.86 -4.96
CA ARG A 239 -15.65 14.89 -5.96
C ARG A 239 -16.72 16.00 -5.96
N GLY A 240 -16.26 17.25 -5.86
CA GLY A 240 -17.11 18.46 -5.90
C GLY A 240 -17.96 18.63 -4.63
N ALA A 241 -17.62 17.93 -3.57
CA ALA A 241 -18.29 18.08 -2.29
C ALA A 241 -17.55 19.08 -1.40
N ASP A 242 -18.31 20.02 -0.85
CA ASP A 242 -17.88 20.97 0.17
C ASP A 242 -18.21 20.45 1.57
N HIS A 243 -17.71 21.10 2.62
CA HIS A 243 -17.79 20.69 4.02
C HIS A 243 -19.21 20.30 4.49
N VAL A 244 -20.21 21.12 4.23
CA VAL A 244 -21.62 20.91 4.64
C VAL A 244 -22.61 21.21 3.53
N GLY A 245 -22.19 21.16 2.29
CA GLY A 245 -22.98 21.53 1.13
C GLY A 245 -24.17 20.61 0.86
N HIS A 246 -24.80 20.80 -0.29
CA HIS A 246 -26.00 20.06 -0.72
C HIS A 246 -25.80 18.53 -0.83
N THR A 247 -24.56 18.07 -0.88
CA THR A 247 -24.22 16.64 -0.95
C THR A 247 -24.20 15.93 0.41
N LEU A 248 -24.20 16.68 1.53
CA LEU A 248 -24.02 16.11 2.88
C LEU A 248 -25.04 15.02 3.20
N MET A 249 -26.32 15.24 2.84
CA MET A 249 -27.37 14.25 3.11
C MET A 249 -27.12 12.93 2.37
N ALA A 250 -26.75 12.99 1.09
CA ALA A 250 -26.45 11.78 0.32
C ALA A 250 -25.21 11.05 0.88
N ARG A 251 -24.19 11.78 1.28
CA ARG A 251 -22.98 11.25 1.92
C ARG A 251 -23.28 10.61 3.27
N THR A 252 -24.19 11.21 4.05
CA THR A 252 -24.66 10.61 5.29
C THR A 252 -25.39 9.29 5.04
N VAL A 253 -26.26 9.21 4.02
CA VAL A 253 -26.93 7.96 3.62
C VAL A 253 -25.91 6.89 3.21
N ASP A 254 -24.89 7.24 2.44
CA ASP A 254 -23.82 6.30 2.05
C ASP A 254 -23.06 5.77 3.28
N ALA A 255 -22.73 6.65 4.21
CA ALA A 255 -22.04 6.31 5.45
C ALA A 255 -22.90 5.39 6.36
N LEU A 256 -24.21 5.68 6.46
CA LEU A 256 -25.16 4.81 7.16
C LEU A 256 -25.35 3.47 6.46
N GLY A 257 -25.27 3.44 5.13
CA GLY A 257 -25.27 2.20 4.35
C GLY A 257 -24.05 1.32 4.66
N PHE A 258 -22.86 1.91 4.83
CA PHE A 258 -21.69 1.19 5.33
C PHE A 258 -21.98 0.60 6.72
N LEU A 259 -22.48 1.41 7.65
CA LEU A 259 -22.82 0.93 8.99
C LEU A 259 -23.83 -0.21 8.96
N GLY A 260 -24.83 -0.12 8.10
CA GLY A 260 -25.81 -1.19 7.91
C GLY A 260 -25.20 -2.50 7.43
N ARG A 261 -24.22 -2.46 6.52
CA ARG A 261 -23.48 -3.66 6.09
C ARG A 261 -22.68 -4.30 7.22
N VAL A 262 -22.11 -3.48 8.11
CA VAL A 262 -21.35 -3.98 9.27
C VAL A 262 -22.28 -4.59 10.34
N LEU A 263 -23.42 -3.95 10.60
CA LEU A 263 -24.32 -4.35 11.68
C LEU A 263 -25.32 -5.46 11.30
N LYS A 264 -25.59 -5.64 10.02
CA LYS A 264 -26.32 -6.81 9.56
C LYS A 264 -25.38 -8.00 9.58
N GLU A 265 -25.78 -9.08 10.25
CA GLU A 265 -25.20 -10.38 9.94
C GLU A 265 -25.43 -10.60 8.45
N ALA A 266 -24.33 -10.74 7.70
CA ALA A 266 -24.40 -10.97 6.26
C ALA A 266 -25.23 -12.25 6.04
N GLU A 267 -26.46 -12.12 5.53
CA GLU A 267 -27.14 -13.29 4.97
C GLU A 267 -26.22 -13.83 3.88
N PRO A 268 -25.88 -15.14 3.91
CA PRO A 268 -25.03 -15.73 2.91
C PRO A 268 -25.64 -15.49 1.52
N ASP A 269 -24.95 -14.76 0.67
CA ASP A 269 -25.25 -14.71 -0.76
C ASP A 269 -24.40 -15.78 -1.46
N PRO A 270 -24.97 -16.96 -1.75
CA PRO A 270 -24.19 -18.07 -2.30
C PRO A 270 -23.53 -17.75 -3.64
N GLU A 271 -24.12 -16.83 -4.44
CA GLU A 271 -23.55 -16.42 -5.72
C GLU A 271 -22.37 -15.47 -5.51
N LEU A 272 -22.51 -14.48 -4.62
CA LEU A 272 -21.43 -13.57 -4.25
C LEU A 272 -20.32 -14.32 -3.51
N ASP A 273 -20.67 -15.20 -2.57
CA ASP A 273 -19.70 -16.03 -1.84
C ASP A 273 -18.91 -16.94 -2.80
N ALA A 274 -19.55 -17.50 -3.83
CA ALA A 274 -18.86 -18.29 -4.85
C ALA A 274 -17.91 -17.44 -5.69
N VAL A 275 -18.29 -16.21 -6.05
CA VAL A 275 -17.43 -15.27 -6.79
C VAL A 275 -16.26 -14.81 -5.89
N VAL A 276 -16.53 -14.46 -4.64
CA VAL A 276 -15.49 -14.09 -3.67
C VAL A 276 -14.53 -15.25 -3.43
N ALA A 277 -15.05 -16.47 -3.25
CA ALA A 277 -14.21 -17.67 -3.10
C ALA A 277 -13.36 -17.96 -4.34
N MET A 278 -13.91 -17.76 -5.55
CA MET A 278 -13.16 -17.90 -6.79
C MET A 278 -12.06 -16.84 -6.93
N VAL A 279 -12.36 -15.58 -6.60
CA VAL A 279 -11.37 -14.50 -6.59
C VAL A 279 -10.30 -14.74 -5.52
N GLN A 280 -10.72 -15.16 -4.31
CA GLN A 280 -9.81 -15.49 -3.22
C GLN A 280 -8.92 -16.69 -3.59
N ALA A 281 -9.49 -17.76 -4.15
CA ALA A 281 -8.72 -18.90 -4.63
C ALA A 281 -7.74 -18.51 -5.75
N SER A 282 -8.12 -17.58 -6.61
CA SER A 282 -7.22 -17.01 -7.63
C SER A 282 -6.10 -16.19 -6.99
N HIS A 283 -6.39 -15.42 -5.95
CA HIS A 283 -5.39 -14.68 -5.18
C HIS A 283 -4.49 -15.63 -4.38
N ASP A 284 -5.06 -16.64 -3.72
CA ASP A 284 -4.33 -17.63 -2.95
C ASP A 284 -3.42 -18.49 -3.84
N ALA A 285 -3.86 -18.80 -5.05
CA ALA A 285 -3.06 -19.54 -6.04
C ALA A 285 -1.87 -18.73 -6.56
N VAL A 286 -1.96 -17.39 -6.60
CA VAL A 286 -0.87 -16.51 -7.03
C VAL A 286 -0.02 -16.07 -5.85
N GLY A 287 -0.60 -15.98 -4.64
CA GLY A 287 0.00 -15.39 -3.45
C GLY A 287 0.18 -13.87 -3.55
N PHE A 288 0.19 -13.20 -2.40
CA PHE A 288 0.71 -11.84 -2.32
C PHE A 288 2.24 -11.89 -2.44
N ARG A 289 2.86 -10.80 -2.91
CA ARG A 289 4.31 -10.64 -2.84
C ARG A 289 4.75 -10.87 -1.39
N ARG A 290 5.48 -11.95 -1.16
CA ARG A 290 6.16 -12.19 0.11
C ARG A 290 7.50 -11.49 0.08
N THR A 291 7.86 -10.85 1.16
CA THR A 291 9.21 -10.28 1.33
C THR A 291 9.87 -10.97 2.51
N THR A 292 11.01 -11.59 2.25
CA THR A 292 11.80 -12.31 3.25
C THR A 292 13.23 -11.77 3.29
N THR A 293 13.99 -12.15 4.29
CA THR A 293 15.41 -11.81 4.39
C THR A 293 16.24 -13.08 4.50
N VAL A 294 17.19 -13.21 3.61
CA VAL A 294 18.16 -14.31 3.58
C VAL A 294 19.52 -13.85 4.11
N ALA A 295 20.20 -14.67 4.88
CA ALA A 295 21.57 -14.40 5.27
C ALA A 295 22.51 -14.61 4.07
N GLY A 296 23.02 -13.50 3.51
CA GLY A 296 24.00 -13.53 2.43
C GLY A 296 25.45 -13.49 2.93
N PRO A 297 26.44 -13.71 2.05
CA PRO A 297 27.86 -13.74 2.41
C PRO A 297 28.41 -12.43 2.99
N ALA A 298 27.84 -11.29 2.60
CA ALA A 298 28.29 -9.98 3.00
C ALA A 298 27.29 -9.21 3.89
N GLY A 299 26.10 -9.76 4.11
CA GLY A 299 25.02 -9.16 4.88
C GLY A 299 23.66 -9.74 4.50
N PRO A 300 22.58 -9.26 5.11
CA PRO A 300 21.23 -9.68 4.75
C PRO A 300 20.89 -9.34 3.30
N ILE A 301 20.14 -10.23 2.65
CA ILE A 301 19.60 -10.03 1.30
C ILE A 301 18.09 -10.06 1.40
N GLU A 302 17.44 -8.99 0.98
CA GLU A 302 16.00 -8.92 0.84
C GLU A 302 15.57 -9.69 -0.41
N VAL A 303 14.55 -10.52 -0.28
CA VAL A 303 14.06 -11.38 -1.36
C VAL A 303 12.56 -11.21 -1.49
N HIS A 304 12.10 -10.96 -2.68
CA HIS A 304 10.69 -10.90 -3.03
C HIS A 304 10.28 -12.18 -3.76
N GLU A 305 9.11 -12.68 -3.42
CA GLU A 305 8.62 -13.96 -3.92
C GLU A 305 7.14 -13.88 -4.30
N TYR A 306 6.77 -14.58 -5.38
CA TYR A 306 5.38 -14.80 -5.80
C TYR A 306 5.18 -16.28 -6.15
N GLY A 307 4.01 -16.85 -5.78
CA GLY A 307 3.67 -18.23 -6.07
C GLY A 307 4.49 -19.25 -5.28
N ASP A 308 4.24 -20.56 -5.52
CA ASP A 308 4.84 -21.68 -4.77
C ASP A 308 5.20 -22.87 -5.68
N GLY A 309 5.26 -22.69 -7.00
CA GLY A 309 5.52 -23.76 -7.98
C GLY A 309 6.99 -24.04 -8.24
N GLU A 310 7.32 -24.37 -9.49
CA GLU A 310 8.71 -24.59 -9.92
C GLU A 310 9.49 -23.26 -9.82
N PRO A 311 10.68 -23.25 -9.18
CA PRO A 311 11.37 -22.01 -8.85
C PRO A 311 12.08 -21.37 -10.04
N VAL A 312 11.93 -20.05 -10.15
CA VAL A 312 12.62 -19.20 -11.14
C VAL A 312 13.22 -18.00 -10.40
N VAL A 313 14.54 -17.86 -10.46
CA VAL A 313 15.26 -16.74 -9.82
C VAL A 313 15.56 -15.67 -10.86
N MET A 314 15.30 -14.41 -10.54
CA MET A 314 15.42 -13.28 -11.48
C MET A 314 16.35 -12.20 -10.93
N ILE A 315 17.36 -11.82 -11.70
CA ILE A 315 18.42 -10.87 -11.30
C ILE A 315 18.31 -9.60 -12.15
N PRO A 316 18.11 -8.42 -11.53
CA PRO A 316 17.87 -7.16 -12.25
C PRO A 316 19.14 -6.58 -12.89
N SER A 317 18.94 -5.51 -13.68
CA SER A 317 19.96 -4.80 -14.41
C SER A 317 20.87 -3.95 -13.52
N LEU A 318 21.85 -3.27 -14.14
CA LEU A 318 22.83 -2.40 -13.49
C LEU A 318 22.14 -1.26 -12.70
N GLY A 319 22.36 -1.21 -11.40
CA GLY A 319 21.79 -0.17 -10.54
C GLY A 319 20.27 -0.19 -10.44
N ARG A 320 19.62 -1.29 -10.83
CA ARG A 320 18.16 -1.48 -10.74
C ARG A 320 17.81 -2.42 -9.59
N GLY A 321 16.64 -2.24 -9.01
CA GLY A 321 16.10 -3.07 -7.95
C GLY A 321 15.26 -4.24 -8.47
N ALA A 322 14.86 -5.11 -7.55
CA ALA A 322 14.06 -6.29 -7.82
C ALA A 322 12.68 -5.95 -8.42
N ALA A 323 12.14 -4.77 -8.15
CA ALA A 323 10.84 -4.31 -8.64
C ALA A 323 10.72 -4.31 -10.18
N ASP A 324 11.83 -4.25 -10.92
CA ASP A 324 11.81 -4.37 -12.38
C ASP A 324 11.19 -5.70 -12.86
N PHE A 325 11.20 -6.72 -12.01
CA PHE A 325 10.64 -8.04 -12.31
C PHE A 325 9.24 -8.28 -11.75
N ASP A 326 8.63 -7.34 -11.02
CA ASP A 326 7.33 -7.56 -10.35
C ASP A 326 6.24 -8.03 -11.32
N ASP A 327 6.14 -7.42 -12.52
CA ASP A 327 5.14 -7.83 -13.51
C ASP A 327 5.41 -9.25 -14.05
N LEU A 328 6.64 -9.53 -14.46
CA LEU A 328 7.01 -10.88 -14.94
C LEU A 328 6.85 -11.93 -13.83
N ALA A 329 7.23 -11.61 -12.60
CA ALA A 329 7.10 -12.49 -11.44
C ALA A 329 5.64 -12.86 -11.17
N LEU A 330 4.75 -11.86 -11.19
CA LEU A 330 3.31 -12.07 -11.04
C LEU A 330 2.72 -12.92 -12.18
N ARG A 331 3.14 -12.69 -13.42
CA ARG A 331 2.72 -13.49 -14.58
C ARG A 331 3.18 -14.94 -14.49
N LEU A 332 4.42 -15.16 -14.09
CA LEU A 332 4.97 -16.51 -13.87
C LEU A 332 4.26 -17.23 -12.71
N ALA A 333 3.98 -16.54 -11.61
CA ALA A 333 3.22 -17.09 -10.49
C ALA A 333 1.81 -17.52 -10.90
N ARG A 334 1.11 -16.70 -11.71
CA ARG A 334 -0.19 -17.05 -12.31
C ARG A 334 -0.11 -18.28 -13.23
N ALA A 335 1.05 -18.51 -13.82
CA ALA A 335 1.30 -19.69 -14.63
C ALA A 335 1.76 -20.92 -13.82
N GLY A 336 1.81 -20.83 -12.49
CA GLY A 336 2.13 -21.93 -11.57
C GLY A 336 3.61 -22.09 -11.22
N TYR A 337 4.42 -21.02 -11.37
CA TYR A 337 5.83 -20.99 -10.98
C TYR A 337 6.02 -20.28 -9.63
N HIS A 338 7.14 -20.56 -8.97
CA HIS A 338 7.63 -19.79 -7.82
C HIS A 338 8.69 -18.79 -8.32
N ALA A 339 8.27 -17.54 -8.46
CA ALA A 339 9.12 -16.44 -8.92
C ALA A 339 9.84 -15.79 -7.74
N ILE A 340 11.17 -15.73 -7.79
CA ILE A 340 12.05 -15.27 -6.71
C ILE A 340 12.96 -14.19 -7.27
N HIS A 341 12.91 -12.97 -6.74
CA HIS A 341 13.74 -11.87 -7.21
C HIS A 341 14.38 -11.11 -6.04
N PRO A 342 15.67 -11.37 -5.76
CA PRO A 342 16.38 -10.70 -4.69
C PRO A 342 16.71 -9.25 -5.06
N GLU A 343 16.69 -8.36 -4.07
CA GLU A 343 17.30 -7.05 -4.19
C GLU A 343 18.83 -7.20 -4.28
N PRO A 344 19.47 -6.55 -5.23
CA PRO A 344 20.93 -6.55 -5.30
C PRO A 344 21.57 -5.90 -4.07
N ARG A 345 22.77 -6.34 -3.71
CA ARG A 345 23.57 -5.75 -2.63
C ARG A 345 23.63 -4.22 -2.75
N GLY A 346 23.29 -3.51 -1.65
CA GLY A 346 23.26 -2.05 -1.57
C GLY A 346 21.94 -1.42 -2.04
N ILE A 347 20.90 -2.23 -2.33
CA ILE A 347 19.56 -1.77 -2.73
C ILE A 347 18.53 -2.34 -1.76
N GLY A 348 17.47 -1.58 -1.46
CA GLY A 348 16.41 -2.00 -0.55
C GLY A 348 16.93 -2.45 0.80
N GLY A 349 16.44 -3.56 1.31
CA GLY A 349 16.92 -4.20 2.54
C GLY A 349 18.19 -5.04 2.39
N SER A 350 18.75 -5.14 1.17
CA SER A 350 20.01 -5.86 0.94
C SER A 350 21.21 -5.00 1.28
N THR A 351 21.99 -5.43 2.27
CA THR A 351 23.17 -4.71 2.75
C THR A 351 24.46 -5.43 2.39
N GLY A 352 25.58 -4.77 2.59
CA GLY A 352 26.92 -5.32 2.37
C GLY A 352 27.85 -4.29 1.76
N ASP A 353 29.15 -4.57 1.88
CA ASP A 353 30.18 -3.67 1.35
C ASP A 353 30.18 -3.75 -0.20
N LEU A 354 30.17 -2.56 -0.83
CA LEU A 354 30.29 -2.39 -2.27
C LEU A 354 31.75 -2.06 -2.69
N THR A 355 32.63 -1.85 -1.70
CA THR A 355 34.04 -1.60 -1.95
C THR A 355 34.70 -2.91 -2.41
N ASP A 356 35.51 -2.80 -3.45
CA ASP A 356 36.19 -3.96 -4.04
C ASP A 356 35.31 -5.14 -4.50
N LEU A 357 34.00 -4.88 -4.68
CA LEU A 357 33.03 -5.85 -5.18
C LEU A 357 33.53 -6.57 -6.44
N THR A 358 33.27 -7.88 -6.52
CA THR A 358 33.61 -8.74 -7.67
C THR A 358 32.36 -9.41 -8.24
N MET A 359 32.46 -9.92 -9.46
CA MET A 359 31.39 -10.74 -10.05
C MET A 359 31.15 -12.04 -9.26
N ALA A 360 32.19 -12.61 -8.64
CA ALA A 360 32.08 -13.78 -7.78
C ALA A 360 31.28 -13.50 -6.49
N ASP A 361 31.42 -12.28 -5.91
CA ASP A 361 30.63 -11.88 -4.75
C ASP A 361 29.14 -11.78 -5.08
N LEU A 362 28.80 -11.22 -6.24
CA LEU A 362 27.40 -11.12 -6.70
C LEU A 362 26.81 -12.50 -7.04
N ALA A 363 27.61 -13.40 -7.61
CA ALA A 363 27.21 -14.78 -7.84
C ALA A 363 27.01 -15.55 -6.52
N ALA A 364 27.82 -15.25 -5.50
CA ALA A 364 27.68 -15.84 -4.17
C ALA A 364 26.41 -15.35 -3.47
N ASP A 365 26.02 -14.09 -3.64
CA ASP A 365 24.74 -13.56 -3.14
C ASP A 365 23.56 -14.31 -3.77
N ALA A 366 23.55 -14.45 -5.10
CA ALA A 366 22.51 -15.19 -5.82
C ALA A 366 22.47 -16.67 -5.38
N ALA A 367 23.63 -17.32 -5.23
CA ALA A 367 23.73 -18.69 -4.76
C ALA A 367 23.20 -18.85 -3.32
N ALA A 368 23.46 -17.90 -2.43
CA ALA A 368 22.94 -17.92 -1.06
C ALA A 368 21.41 -17.85 -1.04
N VAL A 369 20.81 -17.01 -1.89
CA VAL A 369 19.34 -16.94 -2.04
C VAL A 369 18.78 -18.26 -2.57
N ILE A 370 19.35 -18.82 -3.65
CA ILE A 370 18.89 -20.09 -4.22
C ILE A 370 18.98 -21.20 -3.16
N GLN A 371 20.09 -21.28 -2.44
CA GLN A 371 20.29 -22.30 -1.42
C GLN A 371 19.31 -22.16 -0.25
N ALA A 372 19.03 -20.92 0.20
CA ALA A 372 18.18 -20.68 1.36
C ALA A 372 16.69 -20.86 1.04
N VAL A 373 16.24 -20.40 -0.14
CA VAL A 373 14.83 -20.36 -0.51
C VAL A 373 14.39 -21.67 -1.18
N VAL A 374 15.26 -22.28 -1.99
CA VAL A 374 14.92 -23.45 -2.82
C VAL A 374 15.67 -24.71 -2.37
N GLY A 375 16.96 -24.60 -2.11
CA GLY A 375 17.82 -25.73 -1.75
C GLY A 375 18.16 -26.69 -2.90
N GLY A 376 17.87 -26.31 -4.15
CA GLY A 376 18.07 -27.13 -5.34
C GLY A 376 18.29 -26.29 -6.61
N PRO A 377 18.47 -26.94 -7.77
CA PRO A 377 18.70 -26.22 -9.02
C PRO A 377 17.47 -25.44 -9.48
N VAL A 378 17.70 -24.25 -10.03
CA VAL A 378 16.69 -23.33 -10.54
C VAL A 378 16.96 -22.92 -11.98
N THR A 379 15.93 -22.47 -12.69
CA THR A 379 16.15 -21.58 -13.84
C THR A 379 16.47 -20.18 -13.32
N ILE A 380 17.61 -19.62 -13.75
CA ILE A 380 17.99 -18.24 -13.41
C ILE A 380 17.81 -17.32 -14.60
N VAL A 381 17.07 -16.24 -14.42
CA VAL A 381 16.80 -15.19 -15.43
C VAL A 381 17.61 -13.98 -15.06
N GLY A 382 18.41 -13.45 -15.98
CA GLY A 382 19.12 -12.19 -15.78
C GLY A 382 18.70 -11.16 -16.81
N HIS A 383 18.51 -9.91 -16.38
CA HIS A 383 18.30 -8.79 -17.28
C HIS A 383 19.59 -7.97 -17.39
N ALA A 384 20.09 -7.77 -18.61
CA ALA A 384 21.26 -6.90 -18.89
C ALA A 384 22.48 -7.24 -18.01
N PHE A 385 22.82 -6.40 -17.03
CA PHE A 385 23.89 -6.70 -16.08
C PHE A 385 23.59 -7.98 -15.30
N GLY A 386 22.32 -8.19 -14.90
CA GLY A 386 21.88 -9.40 -14.19
C GLY A 386 22.15 -10.68 -14.96
N ASN A 387 22.17 -10.65 -16.31
CA ASN A 387 22.52 -11.84 -17.09
C ASN A 387 24.01 -12.22 -16.96
N ARG A 388 24.88 -11.26 -16.64
CA ARG A 388 26.29 -11.56 -16.32
C ARG A 388 26.41 -12.27 -14.97
N VAL A 389 25.65 -11.78 -13.97
CA VAL A 389 25.55 -12.41 -12.64
C VAL A 389 24.97 -13.81 -12.77
N ALA A 390 23.88 -13.98 -13.54
CA ALA A 390 23.25 -15.29 -13.76
C ALA A 390 24.23 -16.31 -14.39
N ARG A 391 24.99 -15.89 -15.42
CA ARG A 391 26.01 -16.74 -16.05
C ARG A 391 27.18 -17.04 -15.11
N MET A 392 27.60 -16.06 -14.29
CA MET A 392 28.64 -16.26 -13.29
C MET A 392 28.18 -17.25 -12.22
N THR A 393 26.92 -17.13 -11.73
CA THR A 393 26.31 -18.06 -10.77
C THR A 393 26.27 -19.48 -11.35
N ALA A 394 25.84 -19.63 -12.61
CA ALA A 394 25.81 -20.94 -13.27
C ALA A 394 27.21 -21.56 -13.44
N THR A 395 28.26 -20.72 -13.58
CA THR A 395 29.65 -21.16 -13.71
C THR A 395 30.23 -21.60 -12.37
N ASP A 396 30.08 -20.77 -11.32
CA ASP A 396 30.71 -21.01 -10.02
C ASP A 396 29.89 -21.97 -9.12
N TYR A 397 28.57 -22.01 -9.32
CA TYR A 397 27.62 -22.83 -8.56
C TYR A 397 26.74 -23.71 -9.47
N PRO A 398 27.33 -24.57 -10.33
CA PRO A 398 26.61 -25.33 -11.36
C PRO A 398 25.56 -26.29 -10.83
N HIS A 399 25.63 -26.67 -9.57
CA HIS A 399 24.65 -27.54 -8.91
C HIS A 399 23.38 -26.81 -8.47
N LEU A 400 23.40 -25.46 -8.44
CA LEU A 400 22.26 -24.61 -8.08
C LEU A 400 21.53 -24.04 -9.30
N VAL A 401 22.04 -24.25 -10.51
CA VAL A 401 21.45 -23.72 -11.74
C VAL A 401 21.16 -24.86 -12.71
N ASP A 402 19.95 -24.92 -13.22
CA ASP A 402 19.54 -25.84 -14.26
C ASP A 402 19.71 -25.23 -15.64
N THR A 403 19.05 -24.10 -15.90
CA THR A 403 19.15 -23.34 -17.15
C THR A 403 19.27 -21.85 -16.90
N VAL A 404 19.72 -21.10 -17.91
CA VAL A 404 19.91 -19.65 -17.82
C VAL A 404 19.12 -18.93 -18.90
N VAL A 405 18.36 -17.92 -18.51
CA VAL A 405 17.63 -17.01 -19.42
C VAL A 405 18.32 -15.64 -19.42
N LEU A 406 18.67 -15.18 -20.59
CA LEU A 406 19.37 -13.93 -20.83
C LEU A 406 18.44 -12.91 -21.51
N LEU A 407 17.94 -11.95 -20.75
CA LEU A 407 17.19 -10.82 -21.29
C LEU A 407 18.17 -9.69 -21.61
N CYS A 408 18.20 -9.20 -22.87
CA CYS A 408 19.15 -8.17 -23.32
C CYS A 408 20.61 -8.64 -23.15
N CYS A 409 21.02 -9.60 -23.95
CA CYS A 409 22.32 -10.26 -23.83
C CYS A 409 23.50 -9.36 -24.18
N GLY A 410 24.32 -9.00 -23.19
CA GLY A 410 25.56 -8.26 -23.39
C GLY A 410 26.81 -9.01 -22.95
N GLY A 411 28.00 -8.47 -23.27
CA GLY A 411 29.26 -8.97 -22.73
C GLY A 411 30.51 -8.79 -23.61
N LEU A 412 30.45 -9.15 -24.87
CA LEU A 412 31.63 -9.10 -25.77
C LEU A 412 31.70 -7.83 -26.64
N VAL A 413 30.54 -7.41 -27.14
CA VAL A 413 30.44 -6.23 -28.00
C VAL A 413 29.91 -5.07 -27.18
N PRO A 414 30.67 -3.99 -26.97
CA PRO A 414 30.22 -2.83 -26.20
C PRO A 414 29.20 -2.02 -26.99
N PRO A 415 28.38 -1.20 -26.30
CA PRO A 415 27.52 -0.21 -26.95
C PRO A 415 28.36 0.86 -27.67
N ALA A 416 27.74 1.59 -28.61
CA ALA A 416 28.37 2.74 -29.24
C ALA A 416 28.69 3.85 -28.19
N PRO A 417 29.71 4.69 -28.40
CA PRO A 417 30.16 5.67 -27.41
C PRO A 417 29.08 6.65 -26.94
N GLU A 418 28.14 7.03 -27.80
CA GLU A 418 27.01 7.90 -27.50
C GLU A 418 26.04 7.26 -26.50
N HIS A 419 25.72 5.99 -26.66
CA HIS A 419 24.85 5.26 -25.75
C HIS A 419 25.53 4.94 -24.40
N ALA A 420 26.86 4.68 -24.45
CA ALA A 420 27.65 4.58 -23.23
C ALA A 420 27.72 5.92 -22.46
N ALA A 421 27.67 7.06 -23.17
CA ALA A 421 27.59 8.38 -22.54
C ALA A 421 26.21 8.63 -21.93
N ALA A 422 25.12 8.27 -22.62
CA ALA A 422 23.76 8.34 -22.08
C ALA A 422 23.61 7.49 -20.80
N LEU A 423 24.15 6.26 -20.77
CA LEU A 423 24.17 5.43 -19.56
C LEU A 423 24.84 6.12 -18.36
N ARG A 424 25.96 6.83 -18.58
CA ARG A 424 26.61 7.59 -17.49
C ARG A 424 25.74 8.74 -16.99
N GLN A 425 25.02 9.41 -17.90
CA GLN A 425 24.14 10.53 -17.57
C GLN A 425 22.93 10.08 -16.74
N VAL A 426 22.42 8.86 -16.92
CA VAL A 426 21.35 8.29 -16.09
C VAL A 426 21.73 8.24 -14.61
N PHE A 427 23.01 8.09 -14.28
CA PHE A 427 23.52 8.06 -12.90
C PHE A 427 24.10 9.39 -12.42
N ASP A 428 23.91 10.49 -13.16
CA ASP A 428 24.35 11.82 -12.78
C ASP A 428 23.32 12.45 -11.82
N ALA A 429 23.70 12.59 -10.56
CA ALA A 429 22.83 13.16 -9.51
C ALA A 429 22.54 14.67 -9.71
N GLU A 430 23.31 15.37 -10.56
CA GLU A 430 23.12 16.79 -10.85
C GLU A 430 22.29 17.03 -12.13
N ALA A 431 21.91 15.96 -12.85
CA ALA A 431 21.10 16.08 -14.06
C ALA A 431 19.68 16.60 -13.73
N SER A 432 19.13 17.44 -14.63
CA SER A 432 17.72 17.80 -14.53
C SER A 432 16.83 16.60 -14.81
N GLU A 433 15.57 16.64 -14.35
CA GLU A 433 14.58 15.57 -14.64
C GLU A 433 14.41 15.37 -16.16
N GLU A 434 14.43 16.45 -16.95
CA GLU A 434 14.32 16.40 -18.40
C GLU A 434 15.55 15.71 -19.02
N ASP A 435 16.77 16.08 -18.58
CA ASP A 435 18.02 15.46 -19.06
C ASP A 435 18.11 13.99 -18.63
N HIS A 436 17.70 13.68 -17.41
CA HIS A 436 17.65 12.31 -16.92
C HIS A 436 16.68 11.45 -17.74
N LEU A 437 15.45 11.91 -17.96
CA LEU A 437 14.48 11.21 -18.81
C LEU A 437 14.98 11.03 -20.24
N ALA A 438 15.61 12.06 -20.82
CA ALA A 438 16.20 11.98 -22.15
C ALA A 438 17.34 10.94 -22.22
N ALA A 439 18.17 10.85 -21.18
CA ALA A 439 19.23 9.85 -21.07
C ALA A 439 18.66 8.43 -20.95
N VAL A 440 17.61 8.22 -20.12
CA VAL A 440 16.90 6.95 -19.99
C VAL A 440 16.30 6.53 -21.34
N ALA A 441 15.60 7.44 -22.02
CA ALA A 441 15.02 7.17 -23.34
C ALA A 441 16.08 6.76 -24.36
N SER A 442 17.18 7.52 -24.44
CA SER A 442 18.25 7.28 -25.41
C SER A 442 19.04 5.99 -25.17
N ALA A 443 19.24 5.61 -23.91
CA ALA A 443 20.03 4.42 -23.56
C ALA A 443 19.21 3.12 -23.58
N PHE A 444 17.91 3.19 -23.23
CA PHE A 444 17.18 1.97 -22.88
C PHE A 444 15.94 1.70 -23.72
N PHE A 445 15.30 2.70 -24.29
CA PHE A 445 14.01 2.51 -24.96
C PHE A 445 14.13 2.52 -26.49
N ALA A 446 13.31 1.70 -27.11
CA ALA A 446 13.11 1.78 -28.55
C ALA A 446 12.40 3.10 -28.92
N PRO A 447 12.69 3.67 -30.12
CA PRO A 447 12.06 4.92 -30.54
C PRO A 447 10.52 4.85 -30.53
N GLY A 448 9.88 5.78 -29.82
CA GLY A 448 8.42 5.89 -29.72
C GLY A 448 7.81 5.21 -28.50
N ASN A 449 8.56 4.45 -27.72
CA ASN A 449 8.10 3.88 -26.46
C ASN A 449 8.27 4.90 -25.32
N ASP A 450 7.42 4.78 -24.28
CA ASP A 450 7.38 5.70 -23.14
C ASP A 450 8.47 5.39 -22.12
N ALA A 451 9.50 6.20 -22.06
CA ALA A 451 10.60 6.05 -21.11
C ALA A 451 10.26 6.54 -19.69
N ALA A 452 9.16 7.27 -19.50
CA ALA A 452 8.77 7.79 -18.19
C ALA A 452 8.48 6.66 -17.20
N VAL A 453 8.09 5.47 -17.68
CA VAL A 453 7.85 4.28 -16.84
C VAL A 453 9.11 3.76 -16.13
N TRP A 454 10.29 4.25 -16.53
CA TRP A 454 11.61 3.85 -15.96
C TRP A 454 12.45 5.01 -15.46
N VAL A 455 11.83 6.19 -15.27
CA VAL A 455 12.56 7.39 -14.80
C VAL A 455 13.10 7.21 -13.37
N ASP A 456 12.43 6.45 -12.54
CA ASP A 456 12.80 6.15 -11.15
C ASP A 456 13.50 4.79 -10.99
N GLY A 457 14.01 4.51 -9.78
CA GLY A 457 14.58 3.22 -9.41
C GLY A 457 16.05 3.03 -9.79
N TRP A 458 16.80 4.13 -9.98
CA TRP A 458 18.22 4.12 -10.29
C TRP A 458 19.09 4.31 -9.05
N HIS A 459 19.95 3.35 -8.75
CA HIS A 459 20.79 3.31 -7.55
C HIS A 459 22.26 3.51 -7.92
N ALA A 460 22.71 4.77 -8.01
CA ALA A 460 24.04 5.14 -8.51
C ALA A 460 25.19 4.45 -7.75
N THR A 461 25.12 4.35 -6.43
CA THR A 461 26.17 3.73 -5.61
C THR A 461 26.29 2.22 -5.90
N ALA A 462 25.17 1.51 -6.00
CA ALA A 462 25.16 0.10 -6.36
C ALA A 462 25.66 -0.11 -7.80
N ALA A 463 25.21 0.73 -8.75
CA ALA A 463 25.66 0.70 -10.14
C ALA A 463 27.18 0.88 -10.27
N ALA A 464 27.76 1.80 -9.51
CA ALA A 464 29.21 2.04 -9.52
C ALA A 464 29.99 0.80 -9.05
N GLY A 465 29.58 0.16 -7.95
CA GLY A 465 30.16 -1.07 -7.44
C GLY A 465 30.03 -2.23 -8.45
N GLN A 466 28.84 -2.42 -9.01
CA GLN A 466 28.54 -3.45 -10.00
C GLN A 466 29.36 -3.24 -11.31
N ALA A 467 29.45 -2.01 -11.79
CA ALA A 467 30.27 -1.70 -12.97
C ALA A 467 31.77 -1.97 -12.72
N ALA A 468 32.28 -1.60 -11.55
CA ALA A 468 33.66 -1.90 -11.16
C ALA A 468 33.91 -3.42 -11.07
N ALA A 469 32.94 -4.21 -10.57
CA ALA A 469 33.04 -5.65 -10.47
C ALA A 469 33.27 -6.32 -11.85
N THR A 470 32.64 -5.80 -12.90
CA THR A 470 32.79 -6.38 -14.26
C THR A 470 34.22 -6.27 -14.80
N THR A 471 34.99 -5.26 -14.38
CA THR A 471 36.36 -5.07 -14.85
C THR A 471 37.37 -5.97 -14.18
N LYS A 472 37.00 -6.59 -13.05
CA LYS A 472 37.87 -7.47 -12.27
C LYS A 472 37.83 -8.93 -12.71
N GLN A 473 36.89 -9.31 -13.57
CA GLN A 473 36.69 -10.70 -14.00
C GLN A 473 36.73 -10.79 -15.53
N ALA A 474 37.56 -11.70 -16.03
CA ALA A 474 37.63 -11.98 -17.47
C ALA A 474 36.28 -12.54 -17.97
N VAL A 475 35.82 -12.06 -19.12
CA VAL A 475 34.52 -12.45 -19.69
C VAL A 475 34.44 -13.93 -20.02
N GLU A 476 35.53 -14.55 -20.41
CA GLU A 476 35.69 -15.95 -20.77
C GLU A 476 35.29 -16.88 -19.60
N HIS A 477 35.48 -16.42 -18.36
CA HIS A 477 35.14 -17.21 -17.18
C HIS A 477 33.64 -17.48 -17.07
N TRP A 478 32.81 -16.49 -17.36
CA TRP A 478 31.34 -16.59 -17.18
C TRP A 478 30.55 -16.65 -18.49
N TRP A 479 31.18 -16.36 -19.64
CA TRP A 479 30.51 -16.24 -20.93
C TRP A 479 29.66 -17.45 -21.29
N GLY A 480 30.18 -18.66 -21.10
CA GLY A 480 29.56 -19.94 -21.40
C GLY A 480 28.59 -20.46 -20.35
N ALA A 481 28.30 -19.70 -19.29
CA ALA A 481 27.35 -20.08 -18.22
C ALA A 481 27.57 -21.49 -17.65
N GLY A 482 28.84 -21.88 -17.42
CA GLY A 482 29.17 -23.19 -16.86
C GLY A 482 28.67 -24.38 -17.69
N GLY A 483 28.41 -24.22 -18.96
CA GLY A 483 27.92 -25.26 -19.86
C GLY A 483 26.40 -25.50 -19.81
N LYS A 484 25.63 -24.63 -19.15
CA LYS A 484 24.17 -24.74 -19.07
C LYS A 484 23.49 -24.37 -20.38
N ASP A 485 22.27 -24.87 -20.58
CA ASP A 485 21.42 -24.46 -21.70
C ASP A 485 20.95 -23.03 -21.53
N LEU A 486 20.87 -22.26 -22.63
CA LEU A 486 20.62 -20.84 -22.65
C LEU A 486 19.37 -20.50 -23.47
N LEU A 487 18.48 -19.69 -22.91
CA LEU A 487 17.54 -18.88 -23.68
C LEU A 487 18.09 -17.47 -23.79
N VAL A 488 18.14 -16.93 -24.99
CA VAL A 488 18.48 -15.53 -25.25
C VAL A 488 17.25 -14.81 -25.78
N VAL A 489 16.71 -13.86 -25.03
CA VAL A 489 15.62 -12.98 -25.46
C VAL A 489 16.23 -11.64 -25.83
N GLN A 490 16.32 -11.38 -27.13
CA GLN A 490 17.06 -10.24 -27.66
C GLN A 490 16.14 -9.22 -28.32
N PRO A 491 16.01 -8.00 -27.74
CA PRO A 491 15.34 -6.90 -28.41
C PRO A 491 16.13 -6.44 -29.65
N LEU A 492 15.40 -6.15 -30.73
CA LEU A 492 16.04 -5.76 -31.98
C LEU A 492 16.60 -4.32 -31.97
N GLN A 493 16.01 -3.44 -31.17
CA GLN A 493 16.41 -2.03 -31.03
C GLN A 493 17.30 -1.78 -29.80
N ASP A 494 17.86 -2.83 -29.19
CA ASP A 494 18.76 -2.69 -28.05
C ASP A 494 20.11 -2.09 -28.46
N VAL A 495 20.34 -0.86 -28.05
CA VAL A 495 21.57 -0.11 -28.32
C VAL A 495 22.66 -0.31 -27.25
N MET A 496 22.28 -0.86 -26.08
CA MET A 496 23.20 -1.12 -24.97
C MET A 496 23.76 -2.55 -25.00
N ALA A 497 22.90 -3.55 -25.13
CA ALA A 497 23.29 -4.94 -25.33
C ALA A 497 23.00 -5.31 -26.79
N VAL A 498 23.86 -4.81 -27.67
CA VAL A 498 23.64 -4.92 -29.12
C VAL A 498 23.41 -6.36 -29.57
N PRO A 499 22.50 -6.61 -30.53
CA PRO A 499 22.09 -7.95 -30.97
C PRO A 499 23.25 -8.86 -31.40
N GLU A 500 24.38 -8.30 -31.75
CA GLU A 500 25.60 -9.05 -32.11
C GLU A 500 26.08 -9.96 -30.97
N ASN A 501 25.91 -9.54 -29.70
CA ASN A 501 26.24 -10.40 -28.55
C ASN A 501 25.39 -11.68 -28.52
N ALA A 502 24.10 -11.56 -28.79
CA ALA A 502 23.18 -12.70 -28.86
C ALA A 502 23.53 -13.65 -30.01
N HIS A 503 23.83 -13.11 -31.19
CA HIS A 503 24.29 -13.89 -32.34
C HIS A 503 25.56 -14.68 -32.02
N ARG A 504 26.55 -14.05 -31.37
CA ARG A 504 27.80 -14.72 -30.98
C ARG A 504 27.58 -15.87 -30.00
N ILE A 505 26.68 -15.70 -29.01
CA ILE A 505 26.32 -16.80 -28.10
C ILE A 505 25.72 -17.98 -28.87
N CYS A 506 24.80 -17.71 -29.80
CA CYS A 506 24.17 -18.78 -30.57
C CYS A 506 25.14 -19.47 -31.55
N GLU A 507 26.02 -18.71 -32.16
CA GLU A 507 27.08 -19.27 -33.05
C GLU A 507 28.07 -20.12 -32.27
N GLU A 508 28.52 -19.66 -31.09
CA GLU A 508 29.55 -20.34 -30.30
C GLU A 508 28.98 -21.59 -29.58
N PHE A 509 27.75 -21.51 -29.04
CA PHE A 509 27.22 -22.59 -28.20
C PHE A 509 26.21 -23.50 -28.91
N GLY A 510 25.80 -23.17 -30.14
CA GLY A 510 24.98 -24.02 -31.00
C GLY A 510 23.70 -24.50 -30.33
N ASP A 511 23.48 -25.81 -30.26
CA ASP A 511 22.27 -26.43 -29.72
C ASP A 511 21.99 -26.10 -28.23
N ARG A 512 22.96 -25.56 -27.51
CA ARG A 512 22.75 -25.11 -26.11
C ARG A 512 22.10 -23.74 -26.02
N ALA A 513 22.12 -22.95 -27.08
CA ALA A 513 21.59 -21.57 -27.07
C ALA A 513 20.40 -21.47 -28.02
N THR A 514 19.28 -21.05 -27.49
CA THR A 514 18.07 -20.71 -28.27
C THR A 514 17.87 -19.21 -28.23
N MET A 515 17.68 -18.57 -29.38
CA MET A 515 17.39 -17.14 -29.46
C MET A 515 15.94 -16.87 -29.84
N VAL A 516 15.33 -15.95 -29.12
CA VAL A 516 14.03 -15.33 -29.43
C VAL A 516 14.26 -13.85 -29.61
N THR A 517 13.89 -13.30 -30.76
CA THR A 517 13.99 -11.86 -31.02
C THR A 517 12.67 -11.17 -30.71
N VAL A 518 12.75 -9.97 -30.14
CA VAL A 518 11.59 -9.13 -29.80
C VAL A 518 11.71 -7.81 -30.55
N ASP A 519 10.72 -7.49 -31.35
CA ASP A 519 10.64 -6.23 -32.10
C ASP A 519 9.99 -5.14 -31.24
N ASN A 520 10.20 -3.87 -31.62
CA ASN A 520 9.72 -2.68 -30.91
C ASN A 520 10.10 -2.68 -29.41
N ALA A 521 11.33 -3.07 -29.13
CA ALA A 521 11.92 -3.05 -27.79
C ALA A 521 13.40 -2.71 -27.84
N GLY A 522 13.83 -1.93 -26.87
CA GLY A 522 15.21 -1.61 -26.56
C GLY A 522 15.72 -2.39 -25.34
N HIS A 523 16.64 -1.79 -24.62
CA HIS A 523 17.26 -2.38 -23.43
C HIS A 523 16.30 -2.50 -22.24
N ALA A 524 15.24 -1.65 -22.18
CA ALA A 524 14.17 -1.72 -21.19
C ALA A 524 13.10 -2.78 -21.54
N LEU A 525 13.52 -3.93 -22.03
CA LEU A 525 12.68 -5.00 -22.58
C LEU A 525 11.46 -5.36 -21.72
N LEU A 526 11.64 -5.38 -20.38
CA LEU A 526 10.59 -5.78 -19.43
C LEU A 526 9.34 -4.88 -19.49
N PRO A 527 9.44 -3.54 -19.35
CA PRO A 527 8.28 -2.67 -19.49
C PRO A 527 7.86 -2.43 -20.95
N GLU A 528 8.75 -2.59 -21.93
CA GLU A 528 8.41 -2.34 -23.33
C GLU A 528 7.58 -3.48 -23.96
N GLN A 529 7.93 -4.74 -23.68
CA GLN A 529 7.28 -5.92 -24.28
C GLN A 529 7.04 -7.04 -23.26
N PRO A 530 6.27 -6.79 -22.19
CA PRO A 530 6.06 -7.73 -21.09
C PRO A 530 5.44 -9.05 -21.55
N ASP A 531 4.51 -9.03 -22.52
CA ASP A 531 3.84 -10.21 -23.03
C ASP A 531 4.80 -11.11 -23.83
N ALA A 532 5.66 -10.51 -24.64
CA ALA A 532 6.66 -11.25 -25.42
C ALA A 532 7.70 -11.91 -24.51
N VAL A 533 8.11 -11.22 -23.46
CA VAL A 533 9.03 -11.77 -22.44
C VAL A 533 8.39 -12.94 -21.71
N GLU A 534 7.15 -12.78 -21.23
CA GLU A 534 6.42 -13.86 -20.56
C GLU A 534 6.32 -15.10 -21.45
N VAL A 535 5.87 -14.94 -22.69
CA VAL A 535 5.72 -16.05 -23.65
C VAL A 535 7.05 -16.76 -23.88
N ALA A 536 8.15 -16.02 -24.07
CA ALA A 536 9.46 -16.60 -24.29
C ALA A 536 9.96 -17.40 -23.08
N VAL A 537 9.88 -16.79 -21.88
CA VAL A 537 10.32 -17.42 -20.63
C VAL A 537 9.46 -18.66 -20.31
N ARG A 538 8.15 -18.55 -20.36
CA ARG A 538 7.24 -19.69 -20.11
C ARG A 538 7.44 -20.83 -21.09
N SER A 539 7.59 -20.55 -22.37
CA SER A 539 7.88 -21.58 -23.38
C SER A 539 9.20 -22.28 -23.10
N TRP A 540 10.18 -21.57 -22.55
CA TRP A 540 11.44 -22.16 -22.13
C TRP A 540 11.28 -23.07 -20.92
N LEU A 541 10.57 -22.65 -19.89
CA LEU A 541 10.30 -23.40 -18.67
C LEU A 541 9.50 -24.67 -18.90
N GLN A 542 8.62 -24.68 -19.89
CA GLN A 542 7.78 -25.84 -20.25
C GLN A 542 8.51 -26.93 -21.08
N ARG A 543 9.79 -26.72 -21.41
CA ARG A 543 10.55 -27.73 -22.15
C ARG A 543 10.73 -29.00 -21.33
N PRO A 544 10.65 -30.18 -21.96
CA PRO A 544 11.07 -31.40 -21.28
C PRO A 544 12.53 -31.25 -20.83
N SER A 545 12.82 -31.55 -19.58
CA SER A 545 14.21 -31.59 -19.10
C SER A 545 15.02 -32.55 -19.97
N ILE A 546 15.92 -32.00 -20.75
CA ILE A 546 16.89 -32.85 -21.48
C ILE A 546 17.86 -33.32 -20.40
N GLY A 547 17.71 -34.58 -19.99
CA GLY A 547 18.60 -35.21 -18.99
C GLY A 547 20.08 -35.00 -19.36
N PRO A 548 21.01 -35.16 -18.40
CA PRO A 548 22.41 -34.82 -18.58
C PRO A 548 22.96 -35.42 -19.90
N ARG A 549 23.36 -34.53 -20.81
CA ARG A 549 24.04 -34.91 -22.04
C ARG A 549 25.35 -35.60 -21.61
N ARG A 550 25.46 -36.94 -21.89
CA ARG A 550 26.63 -37.74 -21.58
C ARG A 550 27.85 -37.34 -22.42
#